data_7353c9c73684914149410a40e732a21b
#
_entry.id   7353c9c73684914149410a40e732a21b
#
_cell.length_a   1.000
_cell.length_b   1.000
_cell.length_c   1.000
_cell.angle_alpha   90.00
_cell.angle_beta   90.00
_cell.angle_gamma   90.00
#
_symmetry.space_group_name_H-M   'P 1'
#
loop_
_entity.id
_entity.type
_entity.pdbx_description
1 polymer ?
#
loop_
_entity_poly.entity_id
_entity_poly.type
_entity_poly.pdbx_seq_one_letter_code
_entity_poly.pdbx_strand_id
1 'polypeptide(L)'
;MITKHQVSAICLSAVLLLAACKGKVEQAAESKQVCISDTLEKIITIDTAKVTTMKNELNLSGEVANDDNKVVKVFPFSSGQVVEVKVSIGDKVSKGQTLAVMRSADVAGNYTDLSSTQSDVSVTKRQLEQAEYLYKSGIASERDYTEAKENYNKAVAANTKVKSQLSINGGGNTSANGMLVIKAPQSGYIVEKNITSGSFIRQDNGGSMFTISDLKDVWIWANVFESDISKVKTGYTAKVTTLAYPDKVFTGKINEISSVLDPDNKVMKIKIALPNADMLLKPQMFTNVVITNSENAQSVSVPAKAIVFDNSKNFVVIYNGKCNLKVQEVSVIKTVDDVAYIGSGLRPGDKVISKNQLLLYDAITGN
;
A
#
# COMPACT_ATOMS: atom_id res chain seq x y z
N MET A 1 45.96 -14.46 -81.21
CA MET A 1 47.39 -14.09 -80.94
C MET A 1 47.44 -12.59 -80.63
N ILE A 2 47.41 -12.25 -79.36
CA ILE A 2 47.53 -10.85 -78.92
C ILE A 2 48.94 -10.65 -78.53
N THR A 3 49.65 -9.75 -79.23
CA THR A 3 51.07 -9.53 -79.12
C THR A 3 51.46 -8.81 -77.82
N LYS A 4 52.57 -9.22 -77.25
CA LYS A 4 53.16 -8.76 -75.97
C LYS A 4 53.30 -7.23 -75.77
N HIS A 5 53.14 -6.45 -76.81
CA HIS A 5 53.28 -4.99 -76.79
C HIS A 5 51.98 -4.24 -76.43
N GLN A 6 50.84 -4.85 -76.52
CA GLN A 6 49.57 -4.22 -76.14
C GLN A 6 49.24 -4.29 -74.63
N VAL A 7 49.85 -5.27 -73.94
CA VAL A 7 49.64 -5.42 -72.47
C VAL A 7 50.48 -4.40 -71.69
N SER A 8 51.63 -3.95 -72.30
CA SER A 8 52.50 -2.98 -71.58
C SER A 8 51.99 -1.55 -71.61
N ALA A 9 51.17 -1.19 -72.63
CA ALA A 9 50.57 0.17 -72.69
C ALA A 9 49.32 0.37 -71.81
N ILE A 10 48.59 -0.73 -71.48
CA ILE A 10 47.41 -0.67 -70.60
C ILE A 10 47.82 -0.61 -69.14
N CYS A 11 48.98 -1.21 -68.74
CA CYS A 11 49.48 -1.14 -67.38
C CYS A 11 50.06 0.24 -66.99
N LEU A 12 50.56 1.00 -67.96
CA LEU A 12 51.20 2.31 -67.72
C LEU A 12 50.16 3.42 -67.55
N SER A 13 48.98 3.30 -68.17
CA SER A 13 47.87 4.26 -68.01
C SER A 13 47.03 4.07 -66.71
N ALA A 14 47.07 2.89 -66.05
CA ALA A 14 46.34 2.61 -64.82
C ALA A 14 47.11 3.14 -63.59
N VAL A 15 48.41 3.42 -63.62
CA VAL A 15 49.20 3.90 -62.51
C VAL A 15 49.13 5.42 -62.30
N LEU A 16 48.72 6.19 -63.33
CA LEU A 16 48.60 7.66 -63.23
C LEU A 16 47.26 8.17 -62.68
N LEU A 17 46.28 7.31 -62.45
CA LEU A 17 44.94 7.71 -61.92
C LEU A 17 44.76 7.54 -60.40
N LEU A 18 45.79 7.08 -59.67
CA LEU A 18 45.72 6.84 -58.21
C LEU A 18 46.37 7.97 -57.37
N ALA A 19 46.78 9.09 -57.95
CA ALA A 19 47.45 10.16 -57.21
C ALA A 19 46.55 11.40 -56.87
N ALA A 20 45.26 11.32 -57.01
CA ALA A 20 44.35 12.49 -56.83
C ALA A 20 43.28 12.37 -55.72
N CYS A 21 43.50 11.50 -54.72
CA CYS A 21 42.69 11.58 -53.47
C CYS A 21 43.59 12.09 -52.34
N LYS A 22 43.87 13.39 -52.30
CA LYS A 22 44.21 14.06 -51.04
C LYS A 22 42.90 14.12 -50.23
N GLY A 23 42.77 13.22 -49.27
CA GLY A 23 41.76 13.31 -48.23
C GLY A 23 41.85 14.69 -47.58
N LYS A 24 40.76 15.43 -47.61
CA LYS A 24 40.60 16.61 -46.81
C LYS A 24 40.82 16.19 -45.37
N VAL A 25 41.94 16.57 -44.80
CA VAL A 25 42.15 16.50 -43.35
C VAL A 25 41.06 17.42 -42.77
N GLU A 26 40.07 16.82 -42.17
CA GLU A 26 39.04 17.52 -41.40
C GLU A 26 39.83 18.23 -40.27
N GLN A 27 40.04 19.54 -40.45
CA GLN A 27 40.63 20.37 -39.40
C GLN A 27 39.78 20.19 -38.17
N ALA A 28 40.35 19.57 -37.12
CA ALA A 28 39.79 19.57 -35.80
C ALA A 28 39.44 21.03 -35.48
N ALA A 29 38.16 21.30 -35.28
CA ALA A 29 37.68 22.61 -34.94
C ALA A 29 38.49 23.13 -33.76
N GLU A 30 39.18 24.25 -33.95
CA GLU A 30 39.88 24.94 -32.87
C GLU A 30 38.83 25.25 -31.79
N SER A 31 38.96 24.58 -30.66
CA SER A 31 38.07 24.82 -29.52
C SER A 31 38.29 26.26 -29.09
N LYS A 32 37.30 27.13 -29.34
CA LYS A 32 37.31 28.50 -28.83
C LYS A 32 37.55 28.43 -27.33
N GLN A 33 38.63 29.06 -26.89
CA GLN A 33 38.97 29.09 -25.47
C GLN A 33 37.98 30.01 -24.76
N VAL A 34 36.91 29.41 -24.19
CA VAL A 34 35.87 30.11 -23.45
C VAL A 34 36.35 30.34 -22.03
N CYS A 35 36.42 31.63 -21.63
CA CYS A 35 36.77 32.02 -20.27
C CYS A 35 35.51 32.42 -19.49
N ILE A 36 35.41 31.98 -18.26
CA ILE A 36 34.34 32.38 -17.33
C ILE A 36 34.63 33.78 -16.82
N SER A 37 33.74 34.73 -17.10
CA SER A 37 33.79 36.06 -16.51
C SER A 37 33.48 36.05 -15.00
N ASP A 38 33.93 37.04 -14.26
CA ASP A 38 33.66 37.19 -12.82
C ASP A 38 32.12 37.23 -12.50
N THR A 39 31.33 37.68 -13.45
CA THR A 39 29.85 37.64 -13.35
C THR A 39 29.29 36.25 -13.51
N LEU A 40 29.78 35.45 -14.47
CA LEU A 40 29.41 34.05 -14.72
C LEU A 40 29.82 33.16 -13.54
N GLU A 41 31.02 33.41 -12.97
CA GLU A 41 31.53 32.63 -11.83
C GLU A 41 30.55 32.70 -10.60
N LYS A 42 29.86 33.78 -10.42
CA LYS A 42 28.89 33.95 -9.31
C LYS A 42 27.59 33.21 -9.51
N ILE A 43 27.25 32.81 -10.73
CA ILE A 43 25.97 32.17 -11.05
C ILE A 43 26.09 30.70 -11.41
N ILE A 44 27.31 30.19 -11.64
CA ILE A 44 27.57 28.76 -11.85
C ILE A 44 27.72 28.04 -10.51
N THR A 45 27.47 26.73 -10.53
CA THR A 45 27.80 25.83 -9.41
C THR A 45 28.73 24.77 -9.92
N ILE A 46 29.81 24.51 -9.17
CA ILE A 46 30.78 23.48 -9.48
C ILE A 46 30.65 22.37 -8.47
N ASP A 47 30.37 21.17 -8.95
CA ASP A 47 30.31 19.95 -8.15
C ASP A 47 31.48 19.03 -8.47
N THR A 48 31.86 18.17 -7.53
CA THR A 48 32.93 17.21 -7.71
C THR A 48 32.38 15.81 -7.96
N ALA A 49 32.84 15.17 -9.00
CA ALA A 49 32.52 13.78 -9.29
C ALA A 49 33.05 12.86 -8.17
N LYS A 50 32.17 12.05 -7.57
CA LYS A 50 32.51 11.18 -6.43
C LYS A 50 32.11 9.74 -6.72
N VAL A 51 32.86 8.79 -6.17
CA VAL A 51 32.43 7.38 -6.18
C VAL A 51 31.37 7.20 -5.14
N THR A 52 30.19 6.75 -5.56
CA THR A 52 29.07 6.46 -4.68
C THR A 52 28.47 5.09 -5.00
N THR A 53 27.83 4.49 -4.00
CA THR A 53 27.05 3.27 -4.19
C THR A 53 25.85 3.57 -5.06
N MET A 54 25.66 2.80 -6.14
CA MET A 54 24.52 2.99 -7.03
C MET A 54 23.22 2.65 -6.32
N LYS A 55 22.22 3.52 -6.51
CA LYS A 55 20.86 3.26 -6.07
C LYS A 55 20.03 2.78 -7.25
N ASN A 56 19.09 1.89 -6.99
CA ASN A 56 18.03 1.52 -7.91
C ASN A 56 16.70 2.04 -7.40
N GLU A 57 15.86 2.41 -8.32
CA GLU A 57 14.44 2.65 -8.07
C GLU A 57 13.61 1.56 -8.72
N LEU A 58 12.66 1.06 -7.98
CA LEU A 58 11.67 0.11 -8.45
C LEU A 58 10.29 0.74 -8.30
N ASN A 59 9.61 0.93 -9.43
CA ASN A 59 8.26 1.48 -9.48
C ASN A 59 7.24 0.35 -9.43
N LEU A 60 6.37 0.39 -8.43
CA LEU A 60 5.34 -0.61 -8.19
C LEU A 60 3.97 0.05 -8.15
N SER A 61 2.97 -0.66 -8.62
CA SER A 61 1.57 -0.31 -8.40
C SER A 61 1.08 -0.92 -7.08
N GLY A 62 0.20 -0.22 -6.40
CA GLY A 62 -0.38 -0.70 -5.16
C GLY A 62 -1.73 -0.07 -4.86
N GLU A 63 -2.28 -0.44 -3.73
CA GLU A 63 -3.55 0.08 -3.22
C GLU A 63 -3.47 0.36 -1.72
N VAL A 64 -4.25 1.32 -1.28
CA VAL A 64 -4.45 1.61 0.14
C VAL A 64 -5.41 0.57 0.72
N ALA A 65 -5.02 -0.09 1.79
CA ALA A 65 -5.84 -1.03 2.55
C ALA A 65 -5.99 -0.59 4.01
N ASN A 66 -7.00 -1.14 4.66
CA ASN A 66 -7.14 -1.00 6.10
C ASN A 66 -5.99 -1.73 6.82
N ASP A 67 -5.68 -1.30 8.03
CA ASP A 67 -4.91 -2.12 8.96
C ASP A 67 -5.83 -3.24 9.50
N ASP A 68 -5.62 -4.48 9.04
CA ASP A 68 -6.44 -5.63 9.40
C ASP A 68 -6.53 -5.86 10.91
N ASN A 69 -5.51 -5.44 11.67
CA ASN A 69 -5.54 -5.54 13.13
C ASN A 69 -6.49 -4.53 13.78
N LYS A 70 -6.93 -3.52 13.03
CA LYS A 70 -7.83 -2.45 13.48
C LYS A 70 -9.20 -2.48 12.80
N VAL A 71 -9.49 -3.59 12.10
CA VAL A 71 -10.77 -3.83 11.44
C VAL A 71 -11.65 -4.72 12.31
N VAL A 72 -12.91 -4.33 12.51
CA VAL A 72 -13.91 -5.19 13.12
C VAL A 72 -15.09 -5.33 12.19
N LYS A 73 -15.42 -6.59 11.87
CA LYS A 73 -16.62 -6.94 11.10
C LYS A 73 -17.77 -7.21 12.05
N VAL A 74 -18.90 -6.58 11.80
CA VAL A 74 -20.13 -6.71 12.60
C VAL A 74 -21.03 -7.71 11.89
N PHE A 75 -21.28 -8.84 12.55
CA PHE A 75 -22.16 -9.90 12.07
C PHE A 75 -23.51 -9.85 12.76
N PRO A 76 -24.60 -10.38 12.15
CA PRO A 76 -25.88 -10.51 12.80
C PRO A 76 -25.82 -11.62 13.86
N PHE A 77 -26.40 -11.37 15.04
CA PHE A 77 -26.54 -12.39 16.10
C PHE A 77 -27.73 -13.31 15.88
N SER A 78 -28.69 -12.91 15.03
CA SER A 78 -29.92 -13.63 14.74
C SER A 78 -30.41 -13.25 13.35
N SER A 79 -31.17 -14.14 12.70
CA SER A 79 -31.80 -13.86 11.42
C SER A 79 -32.97 -12.88 11.62
N GLY A 80 -33.21 -12.01 10.62
CA GLY A 80 -34.32 -11.06 10.71
C GLY A 80 -34.33 -10.02 9.59
N GLN A 81 -35.37 -9.19 9.62
CA GLN A 81 -35.51 -8.08 8.68
C GLN A 81 -34.92 -6.80 9.26
N VAL A 82 -34.13 -6.11 8.45
CA VAL A 82 -33.58 -4.78 8.76
C VAL A 82 -34.74 -3.76 8.68
N VAL A 83 -35.05 -3.13 9.81
CA VAL A 83 -36.07 -2.09 9.88
C VAL A 83 -35.48 -0.74 9.47
N GLU A 84 -34.33 -0.41 10.04
CA GLU A 84 -33.68 0.89 9.84
C GLU A 84 -32.17 0.73 9.87
N VAL A 85 -31.47 1.45 9.00
CA VAL A 85 -30.00 1.61 9.00
C VAL A 85 -29.69 3.08 9.30
N LYS A 86 -28.92 3.35 10.37
CA LYS A 86 -28.66 4.70 10.91
C LYS A 86 -27.34 5.29 10.47
N VAL A 87 -26.52 4.54 9.71
CA VAL A 87 -25.19 4.94 9.29
C VAL A 87 -24.96 4.65 7.81
N SER A 88 -24.05 5.42 7.22
CA SER A 88 -23.59 5.30 5.84
C SER A 88 -22.10 4.98 5.78
N ILE A 89 -21.63 4.53 4.61
CA ILE A 89 -20.19 4.36 4.35
C ILE A 89 -19.52 5.72 4.50
N GLY A 90 -18.37 5.75 5.21
CA GLY A 90 -17.62 6.96 5.52
C GLY A 90 -17.99 7.62 6.85
N ASP A 91 -19.10 7.25 7.49
CA ASP A 91 -19.49 7.82 8.77
C ASP A 91 -18.53 7.41 9.89
N LYS A 92 -18.21 8.36 10.75
CA LYS A 92 -17.52 8.11 12.01
C LYS A 92 -18.48 7.61 13.05
N VAL A 93 -18.16 6.51 13.72
CA VAL A 93 -18.99 5.91 14.77
C VAL A 93 -18.20 5.76 16.06
N SER A 94 -18.91 5.85 17.19
CA SER A 94 -18.36 5.62 18.51
C SER A 94 -18.77 4.22 19.01
N LYS A 95 -17.93 3.61 19.86
CA LYS A 95 -18.26 2.34 20.51
C LYS A 95 -19.62 2.42 21.21
N GLY A 96 -20.51 1.45 20.95
CA GLY A 96 -21.86 1.40 21.50
C GLY A 96 -22.91 2.19 20.71
N GLN A 97 -22.52 2.97 19.69
CA GLN A 97 -23.45 3.69 18.83
C GLN A 97 -24.33 2.70 18.03
N THR A 98 -25.61 3.01 17.91
CA THR A 98 -26.56 2.20 17.12
C THR A 98 -26.25 2.37 15.62
N LEU A 99 -26.03 1.25 14.93
CA LEU A 99 -25.78 1.18 13.49
C LEU A 99 -27.05 0.85 12.72
N ALA A 100 -27.82 -0.13 13.22
CA ALA A 100 -29.06 -0.57 12.59
C ALA A 100 -30.03 -1.15 13.64
N VAL A 101 -31.26 -1.25 13.24
CA VAL A 101 -32.34 -1.91 14.01
C VAL A 101 -32.92 -3.01 13.13
N MET A 102 -33.02 -4.22 13.68
CA MET A 102 -33.59 -5.39 13.01
C MET A 102 -34.81 -5.89 13.78
N ARG A 103 -35.71 -6.59 13.10
CA ARG A 103 -36.79 -7.39 13.71
C ARG A 103 -36.51 -8.86 13.47
N SER A 104 -36.41 -9.65 14.54
CA SER A 104 -36.12 -11.09 14.51
C SER A 104 -37.25 -11.88 15.18
N ALA A 105 -37.77 -12.90 14.48
CA ALA A 105 -38.72 -13.84 15.03
C ALA A 105 -38.09 -14.73 16.11
N ASP A 106 -36.82 -15.09 15.94
CA ASP A 106 -36.08 -15.91 16.91
C ASP A 106 -35.95 -15.19 18.26
N VAL A 107 -35.64 -13.87 18.21
CA VAL A 107 -35.57 -13.04 19.42
C VAL A 107 -36.95 -12.96 20.10
N ALA A 108 -38.02 -12.75 19.35
CA ALA A 108 -39.38 -12.73 19.90
C ALA A 108 -39.76 -14.08 20.54
N GLY A 109 -39.44 -15.19 19.86
CA GLY A 109 -39.63 -16.55 20.37
C GLY A 109 -38.91 -16.78 21.70
N ASN A 110 -37.64 -16.43 21.76
CA ASN A 110 -36.82 -16.56 22.99
C ASN A 110 -37.38 -15.78 24.18
N TYR A 111 -38.02 -14.60 23.96
CA TYR A 111 -38.70 -13.86 25.02
C TYR A 111 -40.00 -14.54 25.48
N THR A 112 -40.74 -15.17 24.55
CA THR A 112 -41.91 -15.99 24.90
C THR A 112 -41.50 -17.19 25.74
N ASP A 113 -40.45 -17.91 25.33
CA ASP A 113 -39.90 -19.02 26.09
C ASP A 113 -39.36 -18.60 27.46
N LEU A 114 -38.74 -17.42 27.57
CA LEU A 114 -38.30 -16.88 28.84
C LEU A 114 -39.49 -16.64 29.79
N SER A 115 -40.59 -16.07 29.29
CA SER A 115 -41.80 -15.82 30.08
C SER A 115 -42.43 -17.14 30.55
N SER A 116 -42.51 -18.14 29.68
CA SER A 116 -43.03 -19.47 30.01
C SER A 116 -42.20 -20.16 31.10
N THR A 117 -40.86 -20.26 30.85
CA THR A 117 -39.96 -20.94 31.81
C THR A 117 -39.87 -20.19 33.15
N GLN A 118 -40.05 -18.88 33.16
CA GLN A 118 -40.13 -18.09 34.42
C GLN A 118 -41.42 -18.39 35.20
N SER A 119 -42.53 -18.62 34.52
CA SER A 119 -43.77 -19.06 35.15
C SER A 119 -43.64 -20.47 35.71
N ASP A 120 -42.99 -21.39 34.99
CA ASP A 120 -42.72 -22.74 35.46
C ASP A 120 -41.85 -22.75 36.73
N VAL A 121 -40.80 -21.92 36.78
CA VAL A 121 -39.99 -21.74 38.02
C VAL A 121 -40.87 -21.25 39.18
N SER A 122 -41.79 -20.32 38.94
CA SER A 122 -42.65 -19.78 39.97
C SER A 122 -43.67 -20.81 40.51
N VAL A 123 -44.17 -21.68 39.62
CA VAL A 123 -45.13 -22.75 40.00
C VAL A 123 -44.40 -23.84 40.77
N THR A 124 -43.30 -24.34 40.23
CA THR A 124 -42.54 -25.43 40.88
C THR A 124 -41.90 -25.00 42.18
N LYS A 125 -41.50 -23.72 42.33
CA LYS A 125 -41.05 -23.17 43.60
C LYS A 125 -42.10 -23.27 44.68
N ARG A 126 -43.35 -22.85 44.38
CA ARG A 126 -44.48 -22.96 45.35
C ARG A 126 -44.76 -24.43 45.69
N GLN A 127 -44.71 -25.33 44.72
CA GLN A 127 -44.88 -26.76 44.98
C GLN A 127 -43.79 -27.31 45.89
N LEU A 128 -42.55 -26.91 45.69
CA LEU A 128 -41.41 -27.29 46.56
C LEU A 128 -41.65 -26.74 48.00
N GLU A 129 -41.97 -25.48 48.14
CA GLU A 129 -42.23 -24.86 49.45
C GLU A 129 -43.39 -25.57 50.21
N GLN A 130 -44.43 -25.96 49.51
CA GLN A 130 -45.54 -26.74 50.06
C GLN A 130 -45.10 -28.15 50.45
N ALA A 131 -44.39 -28.87 49.59
CA ALA A 131 -43.87 -30.22 49.85
C ALA A 131 -42.90 -30.22 51.04
N GLU A 132 -42.04 -29.23 51.16
CA GLU A 132 -41.11 -29.05 52.25
C GLU A 132 -41.87 -28.85 53.60
N TYR A 133 -42.92 -28.02 53.60
CA TYR A 133 -43.74 -27.79 54.80
C TYR A 133 -44.44 -29.06 55.24
N LEU A 134 -45.07 -29.81 54.32
CA LEU A 134 -45.77 -31.08 54.63
C LEU A 134 -44.78 -32.17 55.09
N TYR A 135 -43.61 -32.26 54.49
CA TYR A 135 -42.54 -33.20 54.91
C TYR A 135 -42.05 -32.91 56.34
N LYS A 136 -41.76 -31.65 56.64
CA LYS A 136 -41.38 -31.20 57.98
C LYS A 136 -42.44 -31.45 59.02
N SER A 137 -43.72 -31.46 58.64
CA SER A 137 -44.86 -31.77 59.51
C SER A 137 -45.14 -33.27 59.62
N GLY A 138 -44.34 -34.13 58.94
CA GLY A 138 -44.57 -35.59 59.00
C GLY A 138 -45.72 -36.10 58.15
N ILE A 139 -46.28 -35.25 57.27
CA ILE A 139 -47.48 -35.58 56.45
C ILE A 139 -47.08 -36.12 55.08
N ALA A 140 -46.05 -35.58 54.48
CA ALA A 140 -45.55 -36.03 53.19
C ALA A 140 -44.31 -36.94 53.32
N SER A 141 -44.15 -37.83 52.31
CA SER A 141 -42.95 -38.72 52.25
C SER A 141 -41.71 -37.95 51.77
N GLU A 142 -40.53 -38.46 52.12
CA GLU A 142 -39.23 -37.95 51.59
C GLU A 142 -39.19 -38.00 50.06
N ARG A 143 -39.82 -39.01 49.48
CA ARG A 143 -39.96 -39.13 48.01
C ARG A 143 -40.67 -37.96 47.40
N ASP A 144 -41.82 -37.53 47.98
CA ASP A 144 -42.64 -36.45 47.44
C ASP A 144 -41.90 -35.10 47.57
N TYR A 145 -41.19 -34.86 48.66
CA TYR A 145 -40.32 -33.70 48.81
C TYR A 145 -39.19 -33.70 47.83
N THR A 146 -38.51 -34.85 47.62
CA THR A 146 -37.39 -34.96 46.68
C THR A 146 -37.86 -34.75 45.25
N GLU A 147 -39.00 -35.31 44.85
CA GLU A 147 -39.62 -35.13 43.53
C GLU A 147 -39.93 -33.64 43.28
N ALA A 148 -40.56 -32.93 44.24
CA ALA A 148 -40.84 -31.51 44.12
C ALA A 148 -39.53 -30.67 43.98
N LYS A 149 -38.48 -31.03 44.70
CA LYS A 149 -37.17 -30.40 44.62
C LYS A 149 -36.50 -30.58 43.25
N GLU A 150 -36.53 -31.79 42.71
CA GLU A 150 -35.97 -32.08 41.38
C GLU A 150 -36.77 -31.39 40.27
N ASN A 151 -38.10 -31.30 40.39
CA ASN A 151 -38.93 -30.57 39.44
C ASN A 151 -38.63 -29.05 39.46
N TYR A 152 -38.40 -28.45 40.64
CA TYR A 152 -37.93 -27.08 40.73
C TYR A 152 -36.56 -26.87 40.12
N ASN A 153 -35.59 -27.74 40.41
CA ASN A 153 -34.24 -27.70 39.82
C ASN A 153 -34.31 -27.76 38.28
N LYS A 154 -35.14 -28.62 37.73
CA LYS A 154 -35.38 -28.76 36.30
C LYS A 154 -35.91 -27.47 35.66
N ALA A 155 -36.90 -26.84 36.31
CA ALA A 155 -37.47 -25.58 35.84
C ALA A 155 -36.43 -24.43 35.89
N VAL A 156 -35.62 -24.36 36.96
CA VAL A 156 -34.51 -23.38 37.06
C VAL A 156 -33.47 -23.57 35.95
N ALA A 157 -33.07 -24.82 35.68
CA ALA A 157 -32.16 -25.14 34.61
C ALA A 157 -32.70 -24.74 33.23
N ALA A 158 -33.97 -25.02 32.93
CA ALA A 158 -34.63 -24.62 31.69
C ALA A 158 -34.65 -23.07 31.52
N ASN A 159 -35.03 -22.34 32.58
CA ASN A 159 -35.02 -20.88 32.56
C ASN A 159 -33.64 -20.29 32.37
N THR A 160 -32.61 -20.90 33.00
CA THR A 160 -31.22 -20.49 32.84
C THR A 160 -30.74 -20.70 31.42
N LYS A 161 -31.12 -21.82 30.77
CA LYS A 161 -30.82 -22.08 29.37
C LYS A 161 -31.32 -20.95 28.45
N VAL A 162 -32.60 -20.59 28.60
CA VAL A 162 -33.25 -19.54 27.77
C VAL A 162 -32.60 -18.17 28.03
N LYS A 163 -32.28 -17.84 29.29
CA LYS A 163 -31.53 -16.61 29.61
C LYS A 163 -30.15 -16.57 28.94
N SER A 164 -29.45 -17.69 28.93
CA SER A 164 -28.14 -17.78 28.27
C SER A 164 -28.26 -17.61 26.75
N GLN A 165 -29.27 -18.19 26.12
CA GLN A 165 -29.56 -18.02 24.70
C GLN A 165 -29.84 -16.55 24.35
N LEU A 166 -30.67 -15.86 25.13
CA LEU A 166 -30.93 -14.44 24.96
C LEU A 166 -29.66 -13.59 25.12
N SER A 167 -28.82 -13.93 26.10
CA SER A 167 -27.53 -13.23 26.30
C SER A 167 -26.60 -13.36 25.12
N ILE A 168 -26.53 -14.55 24.51
CA ILE A 168 -25.69 -14.81 23.31
C ILE A 168 -26.27 -14.09 22.09
N ASN A 169 -27.59 -14.09 21.94
CA ASN A 169 -28.30 -13.48 20.80
C ASN A 169 -28.48 -11.96 20.90
N GLY A 170 -27.58 -11.26 21.60
CA GLY A 170 -27.54 -9.79 21.64
C GLY A 170 -27.85 -9.17 23.02
N GLY A 171 -28.19 -9.96 24.01
CA GLY A 171 -28.37 -9.52 25.43
C GLY A 171 -29.27 -8.31 25.60
N GLY A 172 -28.76 -7.27 26.27
CA GLY A 172 -29.49 -6.00 26.51
C GLY A 172 -29.78 -5.15 25.26
N ASN A 173 -29.43 -5.62 24.07
CA ASN A 173 -29.76 -4.96 22.80
C ASN A 173 -31.02 -5.53 22.13
N THR A 174 -31.74 -6.40 22.79
CA THR A 174 -32.99 -7.04 22.32
C THR A 174 -34.20 -6.63 23.15
N SER A 175 -35.38 -6.78 22.60
CA SER A 175 -36.65 -6.50 23.29
C SER A 175 -37.71 -7.57 22.97
N ALA A 176 -38.72 -7.67 23.84
CA ALA A 176 -39.78 -8.69 23.76
C ALA A 176 -40.60 -8.64 22.46
N ASN A 177 -40.63 -7.50 21.76
CA ASN A 177 -41.30 -7.36 20.46
C ASN A 177 -40.40 -7.82 19.28
N GLY A 178 -39.30 -8.52 19.54
CA GLY A 178 -38.38 -9.03 18.55
C GLY A 178 -37.40 -8.00 17.94
N MET A 179 -37.35 -6.79 18.51
CA MET A 179 -36.42 -5.78 18.04
C MET A 179 -35.01 -6.11 18.54
N LEU A 180 -34.03 -6.02 17.62
CA LEU A 180 -32.63 -6.23 17.87
C LEU A 180 -31.86 -4.99 17.40
N VAL A 181 -31.13 -4.36 18.32
CA VAL A 181 -30.31 -3.17 18.05
C VAL A 181 -28.87 -3.60 17.79
N ILE A 182 -28.37 -3.34 16.58
CA ILE A 182 -26.99 -3.59 16.21
C ILE A 182 -26.14 -2.37 16.58
N LYS A 183 -25.14 -2.58 17.42
CA LYS A 183 -24.25 -1.52 17.93
C LYS A 183 -22.82 -1.69 17.44
N ALA A 184 -22.09 -0.58 17.33
CA ALA A 184 -20.66 -0.58 17.02
C ALA A 184 -19.85 -1.20 18.19
N PRO A 185 -19.06 -2.25 17.95
CA PRO A 185 -18.23 -2.87 18.98
C PRO A 185 -17.00 -2.01 19.34
N GLN A 186 -16.56 -1.15 18.42
CA GLN A 186 -15.48 -0.19 18.58
C GLN A 186 -15.76 1.12 17.89
N SER A 187 -15.00 2.17 18.24
CA SER A 187 -15.02 3.45 17.51
C SER A 187 -14.16 3.35 16.25
N GLY A 188 -14.57 4.03 15.17
CA GLY A 188 -13.88 4.02 13.88
C GLY A 188 -14.75 4.63 12.79
N TYR A 189 -14.49 4.23 11.55
CA TYR A 189 -15.24 4.63 10.37
C TYR A 189 -15.89 3.41 9.70
N ILE A 190 -17.10 3.59 9.18
CA ILE A 190 -17.77 2.56 8.38
C ILE A 190 -17.08 2.49 7.03
N VAL A 191 -16.33 1.43 6.77
CA VAL A 191 -15.62 1.20 5.49
C VAL A 191 -16.41 0.33 4.53
N GLU A 192 -17.29 -0.54 5.05
CA GLU A 192 -18.23 -1.34 4.26
C GLU A 192 -19.60 -1.39 4.93
N LYS A 193 -20.65 -1.44 4.11
CA LYS A 193 -22.04 -1.60 4.51
C LYS A 193 -22.74 -2.53 3.53
N ASN A 194 -23.10 -3.73 3.99
CA ASN A 194 -23.68 -4.79 3.16
C ASN A 194 -25.16 -5.01 3.43
N ILE A 195 -25.81 -4.04 4.09
CA ILE A 195 -27.24 -4.10 4.43
C ILE A 195 -27.96 -2.82 4.03
N THR A 196 -29.24 -2.97 3.75
CA THR A 196 -30.19 -1.86 3.50
C THR A 196 -31.47 -2.06 4.30
N SER A 197 -32.18 -0.97 4.57
CA SER A 197 -33.51 -1.06 5.20
C SER A 197 -34.43 -1.91 4.33
N GLY A 198 -35.21 -2.81 4.95
CA GLY A 198 -36.06 -3.76 4.29
C GLY A 198 -35.42 -5.09 3.93
N SER A 199 -34.08 -5.19 3.85
CA SER A 199 -33.39 -6.45 3.55
C SER A 199 -33.58 -7.48 4.67
N PHE A 200 -33.66 -8.76 4.29
CA PHE A 200 -33.69 -9.89 5.23
C PHE A 200 -32.28 -10.46 5.35
N ILE A 201 -31.76 -10.53 6.56
CA ILE A 201 -30.42 -11.03 6.87
C ILE A 201 -30.55 -12.38 7.55
N ARG A 202 -29.74 -13.34 7.10
CA ARG A 202 -29.66 -14.69 7.68
C ARG A 202 -28.34 -14.81 8.43
N GLN A 203 -28.41 -15.40 9.62
CA GLN A 203 -27.22 -15.65 10.45
C GLN A 203 -26.23 -16.63 9.79
N ASP A 204 -26.74 -17.57 8.99
CA ASP A 204 -25.98 -18.64 8.33
C ASP A 204 -25.27 -18.20 7.03
N ASN A 205 -25.56 -17.03 6.49
CA ASN A 205 -24.95 -16.54 5.24
C ASN A 205 -23.48 -16.07 5.37
N GLY A 206 -22.92 -16.02 6.59
CA GLY A 206 -21.52 -15.67 6.82
C GLY A 206 -21.11 -14.24 6.45
N GLY A 207 -22.04 -13.39 5.95
CA GLY A 207 -21.75 -12.01 5.55
C GLY A 207 -21.74 -11.04 6.72
N SER A 208 -20.75 -10.13 6.77
CA SER A 208 -20.75 -9.02 7.71
C SER A 208 -21.79 -7.98 7.30
N MET A 209 -22.49 -7.38 8.27
CA MET A 209 -23.39 -6.26 8.05
C MET A 209 -22.65 -4.96 7.82
N PHE A 210 -21.61 -4.73 8.62
CA PHE A 210 -20.75 -3.57 8.58
C PHE A 210 -19.30 -3.98 8.80
N THR A 211 -18.38 -3.21 8.23
CA THR A 211 -16.96 -3.25 8.57
C THR A 211 -16.56 -1.89 9.12
N ILE A 212 -15.98 -1.87 10.33
CA ILE A 212 -15.52 -0.67 11.01
C ILE A 212 -14.01 -0.72 11.10
N SER A 213 -13.32 0.35 10.68
CA SER A 213 -11.87 0.47 10.72
C SER A 213 -11.43 1.79 11.37
N ASP A 214 -10.32 1.75 12.12
CA ASP A 214 -9.59 2.96 12.51
C ASP A 214 -8.66 3.34 11.35
N LEU A 215 -8.95 4.46 10.68
CA LEU A 215 -8.22 4.93 9.50
C LEU A 215 -7.00 5.81 9.82
N LYS A 216 -6.58 5.92 11.10
CA LYS A 216 -5.41 6.72 11.50
C LYS A 216 -4.10 6.16 10.97
N ASP A 217 -4.04 4.86 10.77
CA ASP A 217 -2.97 4.17 10.09
C ASP A 217 -3.58 3.34 8.97
N VAL A 218 -2.90 3.29 7.84
CA VAL A 218 -3.30 2.51 6.68
C VAL A 218 -2.13 1.66 6.20
N TRP A 219 -2.45 0.58 5.52
CA TRP A 219 -1.46 -0.22 4.82
C TRP A 219 -1.49 0.08 3.34
N ILE A 220 -0.32 0.03 2.72
CA ILE A 220 -0.20 0.00 1.27
C ILE A 220 0.22 -1.40 0.89
N TRP A 221 -0.62 -2.08 0.13
CA TRP A 221 -0.27 -3.33 -0.53
C TRP A 221 0.25 -3.00 -1.92
N ALA A 222 1.55 -3.20 -2.15
CA ALA A 222 2.15 -2.99 -3.46
C ALA A 222 2.52 -4.33 -4.10
N ASN A 223 2.38 -4.40 -5.42
CA ASN A 223 2.56 -5.59 -6.21
C ASN A 223 3.97 -5.64 -6.78
N VAL A 224 4.72 -6.68 -6.46
CA VAL A 224 6.08 -6.95 -6.96
C VAL A 224 5.99 -8.09 -7.98
N PHE A 225 6.41 -7.83 -9.21
CA PHE A 225 6.48 -8.85 -10.24
C PHE A 225 7.62 -9.85 -9.98
N GLU A 226 7.49 -11.06 -10.49
CA GLU A 226 8.46 -12.15 -10.25
C GLU A 226 9.91 -11.74 -10.59
N SER A 227 10.11 -10.98 -11.68
CA SER A 227 11.41 -10.47 -12.11
C SER A 227 12.09 -9.50 -11.10
N ASP A 228 11.31 -8.94 -10.19
CA ASP A 228 11.75 -7.90 -9.25
C ASP A 228 11.81 -8.36 -7.79
N ILE A 229 11.40 -9.59 -7.52
CA ILE A 229 11.37 -10.15 -6.16
C ILE A 229 12.73 -10.05 -5.45
N SER A 230 13.82 -10.37 -6.17
CA SER A 230 15.18 -10.31 -5.61
C SER A 230 15.65 -8.89 -5.24
N LYS A 231 15.00 -7.86 -5.80
CA LYS A 231 15.34 -6.44 -5.61
C LYS A 231 14.67 -5.82 -4.38
N VAL A 232 13.74 -6.53 -3.72
CA VAL A 232 12.93 -6.03 -2.62
C VAL A 232 13.32 -6.72 -1.32
N LYS A 233 13.52 -5.93 -0.25
CA LYS A 233 13.81 -6.44 1.10
C LYS A 233 13.04 -5.65 2.15
N THR A 234 12.68 -6.32 3.24
CA THR A 234 12.10 -5.67 4.42
C THR A 234 13.02 -4.57 4.93
N GLY A 235 12.43 -3.44 5.33
CA GLY A 235 13.15 -2.27 5.82
C GLY A 235 13.53 -1.25 4.73
N TYR A 236 13.41 -1.58 3.45
CA TYR A 236 13.65 -0.60 2.38
C TYR A 236 12.65 0.55 2.46
N THR A 237 13.14 1.76 2.13
CA THR A 237 12.29 2.96 2.09
C THR A 237 11.42 2.95 0.85
N ALA A 238 10.15 3.23 1.06
CA ALA A 238 9.14 3.36 0.01
C ALA A 238 8.55 4.78 0.03
N LYS A 239 8.55 5.42 -1.12
CA LYS A 239 7.86 6.69 -1.38
C LYS A 239 6.53 6.33 -2.06
N VAL A 240 5.44 6.76 -1.49
CA VAL A 240 4.08 6.46 -1.96
C VAL A 240 3.40 7.74 -2.40
N THR A 241 2.85 7.74 -3.60
CA THR A 241 2.01 8.81 -4.13
C THR A 241 0.66 8.26 -4.55
N THR A 242 -0.37 9.09 -4.59
CA THR A 242 -1.71 8.71 -5.05
C THR A 242 -2.15 9.61 -6.19
N LEU A 243 -3.06 9.13 -7.02
CA LEU A 243 -3.63 9.97 -8.11
C LEU A 243 -4.41 11.17 -7.57
N ALA A 244 -5.00 11.04 -6.37
CA ALA A 244 -5.75 12.12 -5.73
C ALA A 244 -4.85 13.25 -5.19
N TYR A 245 -3.60 12.93 -4.86
CA TYR A 245 -2.63 13.87 -4.28
C TYR A 245 -1.25 13.66 -4.93
N PRO A 246 -1.08 14.07 -6.21
CA PRO A 246 0.15 13.79 -6.97
C PRO A 246 1.38 14.51 -6.39
N ASP A 247 1.18 15.68 -5.79
CA ASP A 247 2.26 16.50 -5.21
C ASP A 247 2.62 16.09 -3.77
N LYS A 248 1.85 15.16 -3.15
CA LYS A 248 2.09 14.72 -1.78
C LYS A 248 2.75 13.34 -1.75
N VAL A 249 3.98 13.30 -1.25
CA VAL A 249 4.74 12.05 -1.08
C VAL A 249 4.60 11.56 0.36
N PHE A 250 4.06 10.36 0.53
CA PHE A 250 4.02 9.65 1.81
C PHE A 250 5.22 8.72 1.87
N THR A 251 5.99 8.78 2.95
CA THR A 251 7.19 7.96 3.10
C THR A 251 7.00 6.92 4.20
N GLY A 252 7.26 5.67 3.86
CA GLY A 252 7.22 4.54 4.78
C GLY A 252 8.36 3.56 4.54
N LYS A 253 8.27 2.41 5.21
CA LYS A 253 9.21 1.29 5.00
C LYS A 253 8.43 0.02 4.71
N ILE A 254 9.07 -0.90 3.97
CA ILE A 254 8.53 -2.23 3.77
C ILE A 254 8.55 -2.97 5.11
N ASN A 255 7.38 -3.27 5.66
CA ASN A 255 7.22 -3.97 6.93
C ASN A 255 7.23 -5.49 6.74
N GLU A 256 6.61 -5.94 5.65
CA GLU A 256 6.39 -7.35 5.40
C GLU A 256 6.41 -7.64 3.90
N ILE A 257 6.88 -8.81 3.54
CA ILE A 257 6.90 -9.34 2.18
C ILE A 257 6.17 -10.68 2.23
N SER A 258 5.13 -10.84 1.40
CA SER A 258 4.39 -12.10 1.32
C SER A 258 5.32 -13.26 0.93
N SER A 259 5.15 -14.39 1.59
CA SER A 259 5.88 -15.62 1.23
C SER A 259 5.22 -16.40 0.09
N VAL A 260 4.06 -15.94 -0.39
CA VAL A 260 3.30 -16.56 -1.47
C VAL A 260 2.96 -15.55 -2.55
N LEU A 261 2.91 -16.01 -3.79
CA LEU A 261 2.41 -15.23 -4.90
C LEU A 261 0.88 -15.23 -4.92
N ASP A 262 0.31 -14.11 -5.28
CA ASP A 262 -1.10 -14.03 -5.62
C ASP A 262 -1.38 -14.92 -6.83
N PRO A 263 -2.29 -15.91 -6.74
CA PRO A 263 -2.48 -16.89 -7.80
C PRO A 263 -3.09 -16.30 -9.08
N ASP A 264 -3.85 -15.23 -8.95
CA ASP A 264 -4.56 -14.60 -10.07
C ASP A 264 -3.63 -13.68 -10.88
N ASN A 265 -2.86 -12.85 -10.19
CA ASN A 265 -2.04 -11.80 -10.80
C ASN A 265 -0.55 -12.17 -10.90
N LYS A 266 -0.10 -13.29 -10.31
CA LYS A 266 1.30 -13.75 -10.27
C LYS A 266 2.26 -12.71 -9.72
N VAL A 267 1.83 -11.94 -8.74
CA VAL A 267 2.62 -10.92 -8.05
C VAL A 267 2.84 -11.30 -6.59
N MET A 268 3.96 -10.90 -6.05
CA MET A 268 4.24 -10.95 -4.61
C MET A 268 3.77 -9.63 -3.99
N LYS A 269 2.97 -9.69 -2.93
CA LYS A 269 2.51 -8.50 -2.22
C LYS A 269 3.50 -8.08 -1.13
N ILE A 270 3.78 -6.79 -1.07
CA ILE A 270 4.55 -6.18 0.03
C ILE A 270 3.66 -5.21 0.78
N LYS A 271 3.86 -5.15 2.10
CA LYS A 271 3.11 -4.29 3.01
C LYS A 271 3.98 -3.12 3.48
N ILE A 272 3.44 -1.91 3.33
CA ILE A 272 4.04 -0.67 3.82
C ILE A 272 3.02 -0.02 4.76
N ALA A 273 3.36 0.15 6.03
CA ALA A 273 2.52 0.85 6.99
C ALA A 273 2.77 2.36 6.91
N LEU A 274 1.69 3.14 6.80
CA LEU A 274 1.75 4.60 6.72
C LEU A 274 0.83 5.24 7.76
N PRO A 275 1.31 6.26 8.50
CA PRO A 275 0.44 7.10 9.30
C PRO A 275 -0.47 7.93 8.40
N ASN A 276 -1.74 8.07 8.79
CA ASN A 276 -2.78 8.78 8.04
C ASN A 276 -3.55 9.76 8.95
N ALA A 277 -2.81 10.58 9.70
CA ALA A 277 -3.39 11.52 10.66
C ALA A 277 -4.39 12.51 10.00
N ASP A 278 -4.10 12.94 8.78
CA ASP A 278 -4.93 13.87 8.01
C ASP A 278 -6.11 13.17 7.30
N MET A 279 -6.27 11.86 7.42
CA MET A 279 -7.31 11.04 6.76
C MET A 279 -7.35 11.20 5.22
N LEU A 280 -6.22 11.53 4.58
CA LEU A 280 -6.12 11.72 3.14
C LEU A 280 -6.10 10.39 2.38
N LEU A 281 -5.43 9.38 2.94
CA LEU A 281 -5.39 8.05 2.36
C LEU A 281 -6.66 7.30 2.74
N LYS A 282 -7.44 6.93 1.73
CA LYS A 282 -8.69 6.16 1.91
C LYS A 282 -8.49 4.76 1.34
N PRO A 283 -9.03 3.73 2.01
CA PRO A 283 -9.01 2.36 1.49
C PRO A 283 -9.47 2.30 0.03
N GLN A 284 -8.88 1.39 -0.74
CA GLN A 284 -9.09 1.18 -2.18
C GLN A 284 -8.56 2.31 -3.10
N MET A 285 -7.87 3.33 -2.59
CA MET A 285 -7.14 4.26 -3.44
C MET A 285 -5.95 3.58 -4.11
N PHE A 286 -5.79 3.81 -5.41
CA PHE A 286 -4.59 3.39 -6.13
C PHE A 286 -3.38 4.22 -5.73
N THR A 287 -2.23 3.56 -5.63
CA THR A 287 -0.96 4.17 -5.26
C THR A 287 0.15 3.79 -6.24
N ASN A 288 1.06 4.74 -6.46
CA ASN A 288 2.35 4.47 -7.05
C ASN A 288 3.40 4.43 -5.94
N VAL A 289 4.16 3.34 -5.89
CA VAL A 289 5.14 3.09 -4.84
C VAL A 289 6.52 3.01 -5.47
N VAL A 290 7.41 3.90 -5.07
CA VAL A 290 8.81 3.93 -5.50
C VAL A 290 9.68 3.42 -4.36
N ILE A 291 10.31 2.27 -4.57
CA ILE A 291 11.25 1.67 -3.62
C ILE A 291 12.65 2.02 -4.06
N THR A 292 13.43 2.61 -3.15
CA THR A 292 14.84 2.90 -3.39
C THR A 292 15.70 1.88 -2.64
N ASN A 293 16.55 1.17 -3.35
CA ASN A 293 17.56 0.29 -2.77
C ASN A 293 18.98 0.69 -3.20
N SER A 294 19.96 0.26 -2.42
CA SER A 294 21.38 0.41 -2.78
C SER A 294 21.89 -0.88 -3.43
N GLU A 295 22.52 -0.77 -4.59
CA GLU A 295 23.26 -1.86 -5.19
C GLU A 295 24.62 -2.06 -4.50
N ASN A 296 25.20 -3.27 -4.62
CA ASN A 296 26.58 -3.50 -4.16
C ASN A 296 27.62 -2.93 -5.15
N ALA A 297 27.19 -2.29 -6.23
CA ALA A 297 28.04 -1.70 -7.24
C ALA A 297 28.29 -0.21 -6.97
N GLN A 298 29.51 0.24 -7.19
CA GLN A 298 29.91 1.63 -7.08
C GLN A 298 30.12 2.22 -8.46
N SER A 299 29.79 3.49 -8.64
CA SER A 299 30.06 4.24 -9.87
C SER A 299 30.40 5.69 -9.55
N VAL A 300 31.04 6.35 -10.50
CA VAL A 300 31.23 7.81 -10.45
C VAL A 300 29.85 8.46 -10.56
N SER A 301 29.56 9.41 -9.70
CA SER A 301 28.29 10.13 -9.71
C SER A 301 28.49 11.64 -9.71
N VAL A 302 27.56 12.31 -10.38
CA VAL A 302 27.44 13.77 -10.44
C VAL A 302 25.96 14.16 -10.27
N PRO A 303 25.65 15.40 -9.91
CA PRO A 303 24.27 15.87 -9.95
C PRO A 303 23.66 15.69 -11.34
N ALA A 304 22.43 15.18 -11.43
CA ALA A 304 21.76 14.93 -12.72
C ALA A 304 21.71 16.19 -13.61
N LYS A 305 21.52 17.34 -12.99
CA LYS A 305 21.53 18.64 -13.66
C LYS A 305 22.88 19.05 -14.26
N ALA A 306 23.99 18.36 -13.97
CA ALA A 306 25.29 18.60 -14.64
C ALA A 306 25.35 17.99 -16.04
N ILE A 307 24.42 17.09 -16.38
CA ILE A 307 24.36 16.44 -17.68
C ILE A 307 23.70 17.37 -18.70
N VAL A 308 24.33 17.53 -19.85
CA VAL A 308 23.76 18.15 -21.05
C VAL A 308 23.49 17.05 -22.05
N PHE A 309 22.25 16.96 -22.53
CA PHE A 309 21.87 16.02 -23.58
C PHE A 309 21.81 16.74 -24.92
N ASP A 310 22.65 16.35 -25.84
CA ASP A 310 22.71 16.91 -27.20
C ASP A 310 23.04 15.80 -28.22
N ASN A 311 22.41 15.85 -29.40
CA ASN A 311 22.60 14.92 -30.52
C ASN A 311 22.58 13.43 -30.07
N SER A 312 21.62 13.04 -29.19
CA SER A 312 21.48 11.69 -28.65
C SER A 312 22.65 11.21 -27.77
N LYS A 313 23.45 12.13 -27.27
CA LYS A 313 24.59 11.87 -26.39
C LYS A 313 24.52 12.72 -25.13
N ASN A 314 25.22 12.27 -24.10
CA ASN A 314 25.31 12.98 -22.83
C ASN A 314 26.68 13.60 -22.68
N PHE A 315 26.72 14.85 -22.27
CA PHE A 315 27.94 15.62 -22.06
C PHE A 315 27.96 16.25 -20.68
N VAL A 316 29.15 16.54 -20.19
CA VAL A 316 29.40 17.39 -19.03
C VAL A 316 30.42 18.46 -19.36
N VAL A 317 30.33 19.59 -18.68
CA VAL A 317 31.38 20.62 -18.76
C VAL A 317 32.32 20.46 -17.58
N ILE A 318 33.55 19.99 -17.84
CA ILE A 318 34.61 19.84 -16.83
C ILE A 318 35.25 21.21 -16.60
N TYR A 319 35.42 21.58 -15.33
CA TYR A 319 36.07 22.80 -14.88
C TYR A 319 37.47 22.53 -14.38
N ASN A 320 38.49 22.92 -15.16
CA ASN A 320 39.91 22.86 -14.77
C ASN A 320 40.49 24.25 -14.45
N GLY A 321 39.66 25.30 -14.49
CA GLY A 321 40.02 26.69 -14.27
C GLY A 321 39.20 27.64 -15.12
N LYS A 322 39.22 28.96 -14.82
CA LYS A 322 38.35 29.98 -15.47
C LYS A 322 38.43 29.98 -17.00
N CYS A 323 39.61 29.73 -17.58
CA CYS A 323 39.83 29.68 -19.04
C CYS A 323 40.18 28.25 -19.51
N ASN A 324 39.92 27.24 -18.69
CA ASN A 324 40.19 25.84 -19.03
C ASN A 324 38.95 25.00 -18.77
N LEU A 325 37.98 25.15 -19.65
CA LEU A 325 36.73 24.36 -19.68
C LEU A 325 36.82 23.31 -20.76
N LYS A 326 36.35 22.11 -20.49
CA LYS A 326 36.34 21.02 -21.45
C LYS A 326 34.94 20.37 -21.49
N VAL A 327 34.39 20.28 -22.69
CA VAL A 327 33.21 19.43 -22.93
C VAL A 327 33.67 17.99 -23.03
N GLN A 328 33.08 17.10 -22.25
CA GLN A 328 33.40 15.70 -22.19
C GLN A 328 32.14 14.86 -22.40
N GLU A 329 32.17 13.98 -23.41
CA GLU A 329 31.13 12.97 -23.60
C GLU A 329 31.19 11.96 -22.44
N VAL A 330 30.04 11.61 -21.89
CA VAL A 330 29.89 10.68 -20.78
C VAL A 330 28.83 9.62 -21.07
N SER A 331 29.10 8.40 -20.62
CA SER A 331 28.09 7.34 -20.67
C SER A 331 27.32 7.34 -19.35
N VAL A 332 26.06 7.72 -19.37
CA VAL A 332 25.17 7.66 -18.18
C VAL A 332 24.59 6.26 -18.08
N ILE A 333 24.87 5.55 -16.97
CA ILE A 333 24.29 4.22 -16.68
C ILE A 333 22.81 4.38 -16.35
N LYS A 334 22.51 5.29 -15.41
CA LYS A 334 21.16 5.61 -14.94
C LYS A 334 21.17 6.92 -14.15
N THR A 335 19.98 7.50 -14.00
CA THR A 335 19.74 8.64 -13.11
C THR A 335 18.70 8.22 -12.08
N VAL A 336 18.98 8.49 -10.80
CA VAL A 336 18.09 8.17 -9.69
C VAL A 336 18.00 9.40 -8.78
N ASP A 337 16.79 9.87 -8.50
CA ASP A 337 16.55 11.18 -7.89
C ASP A 337 17.32 12.29 -8.67
N ASP A 338 18.16 13.07 -7.96
CA ASP A 338 18.98 14.14 -8.54
C ASP A 338 20.43 13.70 -8.84
N VAL A 339 20.73 12.39 -8.91
CA VAL A 339 22.08 11.84 -9.10
C VAL A 339 22.17 11.04 -10.39
N ALA A 340 23.11 11.41 -11.26
CA ALA A 340 23.48 10.64 -12.45
C ALA A 340 24.70 9.77 -12.16
N TYR A 341 24.59 8.47 -12.45
CA TYR A 341 25.67 7.49 -12.32
C TYR A 341 26.35 7.30 -13.67
N ILE A 342 27.68 7.50 -13.71
CA ILE A 342 28.49 7.57 -14.93
C ILE A 342 29.29 6.28 -15.09
N GLY A 343 29.13 5.63 -16.25
CA GLY A 343 29.88 4.42 -16.60
C GLY A 343 31.27 4.72 -17.15
N SER A 344 31.38 5.78 -17.94
CA SER A 344 32.65 6.20 -18.53
C SER A 344 32.63 7.69 -18.89
N GLY A 345 33.82 8.28 -19.06
CA GLY A 345 33.99 9.67 -19.46
C GLY A 345 34.35 10.64 -18.31
N LEU A 346 34.15 10.24 -17.05
CA LEU A 346 34.59 11.02 -15.88
C LEU A 346 35.42 10.19 -14.92
N ARG A 347 36.32 10.86 -14.22
CA ARG A 347 37.14 10.28 -13.14
C ARG A 347 36.70 10.82 -11.78
N PRO A 348 36.84 10.05 -10.70
CA PRO A 348 36.66 10.57 -9.36
C PRO A 348 37.55 11.78 -9.12
N GLY A 349 36.98 12.87 -8.61
CA GLY A 349 37.69 14.13 -8.37
C GLY A 349 37.55 15.17 -9.48
N ASP A 350 37.06 14.81 -10.68
CA ASP A 350 36.77 15.79 -11.73
C ASP A 350 35.74 16.79 -11.24
N LYS A 351 35.94 18.06 -11.51
CA LYS A 351 35.01 19.14 -11.19
C LYS A 351 34.10 19.38 -12.39
N VAL A 352 32.78 19.30 -12.19
CA VAL A 352 31.77 19.50 -13.23
C VAL A 352 30.88 20.68 -12.91
N ILE A 353 30.43 21.38 -13.93
CA ILE A 353 29.49 22.50 -13.75
C ILE A 353 28.06 21.93 -13.73
N SER A 354 27.31 22.20 -12.65
CA SER A 354 25.98 21.68 -12.43
C SER A 354 24.88 22.75 -12.50
N LYS A 355 25.25 24.01 -12.61
CA LYS A 355 24.31 25.13 -12.81
C LYS A 355 24.79 26.01 -13.94
N ASN A 356 23.88 26.38 -14.84
CA ASN A 356 24.14 27.10 -16.09
C ASN A 356 25.13 26.36 -17.02
N GLN A 357 25.19 25.02 -16.90
CA GLN A 357 26.04 24.14 -17.69
C GLN A 357 25.72 24.20 -19.20
N LEU A 358 24.44 24.32 -19.58
CA LEU A 358 23.99 24.39 -20.96
C LEU A 358 24.56 25.64 -21.64
N LEU A 359 24.50 26.79 -20.99
CA LEU A 359 25.03 28.05 -21.52
C LEU A 359 26.55 27.97 -21.82
N LEU A 360 27.31 27.27 -20.95
CA LEU A 360 28.73 27.07 -21.16
C LEU A 360 29.01 26.01 -22.22
N TYR A 361 28.20 24.97 -22.29
CA TYR A 361 28.25 23.95 -23.33
C TYR A 361 28.11 24.61 -24.72
N ASP A 362 27.03 25.41 -24.92
CA ASP A 362 26.75 26.09 -26.18
C ASP A 362 27.87 27.07 -26.56
N ALA A 363 28.38 27.82 -25.57
CA ALA A 363 29.50 28.75 -25.82
C ALA A 363 30.81 28.04 -26.29
N ILE A 364 31.06 26.81 -25.79
CA ILE A 364 32.28 26.02 -26.15
C ILE A 364 32.09 25.30 -27.48
N THR A 365 30.87 24.74 -27.74
CA THR A 365 30.59 23.96 -28.96
C THR A 365 30.28 24.85 -30.18
N GLY A 366 29.90 26.13 -29.91
CA GLY A 366 29.60 27.09 -30.98
C GLY A 366 28.18 26.97 -31.53
N ASN A 367 27.29 26.32 -30.78
CA ASN A 367 25.84 26.22 -31.07
C ASN A 367 25.09 27.47 -30.65
#